data_31177df86a56bb6c2d8705d780a4be00
#
_entry.id   31177df86a56bb6c2d8705d780a4be00
#
_cell.length_a   1.000
_cell.length_b   1.000
_cell.length_c   1.000
_cell.angle_alpha   90.00
_cell.angle_beta   90.00
_cell.angle_gamma   90.00
#
_symmetry.space_group_name_H-M   'P 1'
#
loop_
_entity.id
_entity.type
_entity.pdbx_description
1 polymer ?
#
loop_
_entity_poly.entity_id
_entity_poly.type
_entity_poly.pdbx_seq_one_letter_code
_entity_poly.pdbx_strand_id
1 'polypeptide(L)'
;VIKFAPDGYPFILVSLLVSVIASVFLLWSLKSGSTLFYYSSLPVACFFIVLTLFMAFFFRDPSRKVPAGEGLFVSPADGKVILIKDVHEQDYLKSDAKEISIFMSPLDVHINRAPCEGKVSLIKHTPGKFLAAYRDDSSMKNENIVMVIEGGSGKVLVRQVAGFVARRAVCRVSVGDVLARGERYGMIKFGSRLDVYLPKDAVVTVKLGERVKAGETVIGETVKRES
;
A
#
# COMPACT_ATOMS: atom_id res chain seq x y z
N VAL A 1 -10.12 -16.56 8.41
CA VAL A 1 -10.91 -15.34 8.74
C VAL A 1 -10.38 -14.20 7.87
N ILE A 2 -11.28 -13.59 7.07
CA ILE A 2 -10.94 -12.41 6.28
C ILE A 2 -10.79 -11.24 7.26
N LYS A 3 -9.59 -10.63 7.26
CA LYS A 3 -9.31 -9.41 8.04
C LYS A 3 -9.37 -8.20 7.11
N PHE A 4 -9.79 -7.06 7.66
CA PHE A 4 -9.80 -5.79 6.96
C PHE A 4 -8.86 -4.79 7.63
N ALA A 5 -8.31 -3.89 6.84
CA ALA A 5 -7.55 -2.77 7.37
C ALA A 5 -8.43 -1.91 8.29
N PRO A 6 -7.93 -1.46 9.46
CA PRO A 6 -8.71 -0.62 10.37
C PRO A 6 -9.28 0.64 9.71
N ASP A 7 -8.53 1.24 8.77
CA ASP A 7 -8.99 2.40 7.97
C ASP A 7 -10.17 2.09 7.04
N GLY A 8 -10.44 0.82 6.77
CA GLY A 8 -11.51 0.38 5.89
C GLY A 8 -12.86 0.28 6.57
N TYR A 9 -12.89 0.04 7.88
CA TYR A 9 -14.17 -0.16 8.59
C TYR A 9 -15.20 0.96 8.39
N PRO A 10 -14.85 2.26 8.51
CA PRO A 10 -15.82 3.32 8.27
C PRO A 10 -16.42 3.28 6.85
N PHE A 11 -15.60 3.02 5.83
CA PHE A 11 -16.05 2.97 4.44
C PHE A 11 -16.94 1.75 4.17
N ILE A 12 -16.55 0.58 4.69
CA ILE A 12 -17.31 -0.67 4.55
C ILE A 12 -18.66 -0.53 5.27
N LEU A 13 -18.67 -0.03 6.51
CA LEU A 13 -19.90 0.09 7.32
C LEU A 13 -20.87 1.13 6.72
N VAL A 14 -20.37 2.28 6.28
CA VAL A 14 -21.22 3.31 5.65
C VAL A 14 -21.81 2.80 4.33
N SER A 15 -20.99 2.20 3.46
CA SER A 15 -21.48 1.65 2.20
C SER A 15 -22.46 0.49 2.41
N LEU A 16 -22.23 -0.36 3.42
CA LEU A 16 -23.15 -1.43 3.81
C LEU A 16 -24.49 -0.88 4.30
N LEU A 17 -24.46 0.13 5.18
CA LEU A 17 -25.69 0.75 5.70
C LEU A 17 -26.53 1.34 4.55
N VAL A 18 -25.89 2.09 3.65
CA VAL A 18 -26.59 2.66 2.48
C VAL A 18 -27.12 1.55 1.56
N SER A 19 -26.36 0.48 1.36
CA SER A 19 -26.78 -0.70 0.58
C SER A 19 -28.02 -1.35 1.19
N VAL A 20 -28.07 -1.53 2.51
CA VAL A 20 -29.22 -2.09 3.21
C VAL A 20 -30.45 -1.19 3.05
N ILE A 21 -30.30 0.13 3.25
CA ILE A 21 -31.40 1.10 3.10
C ILE A 21 -31.94 1.07 1.66
N ALA A 22 -31.06 1.10 0.66
CA ALA A 22 -31.45 1.04 -0.76
C ALA A 22 -32.17 -0.28 -1.10
N SER A 23 -31.70 -1.41 -0.53
CA SER A 23 -32.34 -2.72 -0.72
C SER A 23 -33.71 -2.80 -0.07
N VAL A 24 -33.87 -2.26 1.14
CA VAL A 24 -35.18 -2.18 1.82
C VAL A 24 -36.16 -1.31 1.01
N PHE A 25 -35.70 -0.17 0.48
CA PHE A 25 -36.52 0.69 -0.38
C PHE A 25 -36.91 -0.03 -1.68
N LEU A 26 -36.01 -0.79 -2.29
CA LEU A 26 -36.30 -1.61 -3.47
C LEU A 26 -37.40 -2.66 -3.16
N LEU A 27 -37.29 -3.38 -2.02
CA LEU A 27 -38.28 -4.35 -1.61
C LEU A 27 -39.66 -3.70 -1.33
N TRP A 28 -39.65 -2.51 -0.74
CA TRP A 28 -40.87 -1.73 -0.56
C TRP A 28 -41.50 -1.31 -1.88
N SER A 29 -40.69 -0.88 -2.86
CA SER A 29 -41.16 -0.47 -4.17
C SER A 29 -41.83 -1.61 -4.96
N LEU A 30 -41.33 -2.84 -4.79
CA LEU A 30 -41.95 -4.05 -5.34
C LEU A 30 -43.35 -4.28 -4.77
N LYS A 31 -43.52 -4.06 -3.46
CA LYS A 31 -44.83 -4.22 -2.80
C LYS A 31 -45.83 -3.12 -3.13
N SER A 32 -45.35 -1.90 -3.41
CA SER A 32 -46.21 -0.75 -3.74
C SER A 32 -46.81 -0.83 -5.15
N GLY A 33 -46.32 -1.75 -5.99
CA GLY A 33 -46.78 -1.90 -7.38
C GLY A 33 -46.36 -0.74 -8.32
N SER A 34 -45.59 0.22 -7.82
CA SER A 34 -45.14 1.37 -8.62
C SER A 34 -43.93 0.99 -9.50
N THR A 35 -44.15 0.89 -10.79
CA THR A 35 -43.10 0.62 -11.77
C THR A 35 -42.02 1.70 -11.76
N LEU A 36 -42.38 2.96 -11.56
CA LEU A 36 -41.42 4.08 -11.49
C LEU A 36 -40.43 3.91 -10.32
N PHE A 37 -40.95 3.63 -9.12
CA PHE A 37 -40.09 3.43 -7.94
C PHE A 37 -39.23 2.18 -8.08
N TYR A 38 -39.74 1.12 -8.67
CA TYR A 38 -38.95 -0.09 -8.90
C TYR A 38 -37.77 0.17 -9.85
N TYR A 39 -38.01 0.72 -11.04
CA TYR A 39 -36.95 0.96 -12.02
C TYR A 39 -35.95 2.02 -11.59
N SER A 40 -36.31 2.96 -10.72
CA SER A 40 -35.36 3.93 -10.15
C SER A 40 -34.55 3.37 -8.98
N SER A 41 -35.12 2.51 -8.14
CA SER A 41 -34.44 1.98 -6.94
C SER A 41 -33.51 0.80 -7.26
N LEU A 42 -33.80 0.01 -8.27
CA LEU A 42 -33.01 -1.16 -8.64
C LEU A 42 -31.53 -0.81 -8.95
N PRO A 43 -31.22 0.13 -9.88
CA PRO A 43 -29.83 0.47 -10.17
C PRO A 43 -29.11 1.08 -8.96
N VAL A 44 -29.81 1.83 -8.10
CA VAL A 44 -29.25 2.39 -6.87
C VAL A 44 -28.87 1.28 -5.89
N ALA A 45 -29.74 0.32 -5.66
CA ALA A 45 -29.44 -0.81 -4.77
C ALA A 45 -28.27 -1.64 -5.31
N CYS A 46 -28.27 -1.98 -6.61
CA CYS A 46 -27.16 -2.69 -7.26
C CYS A 46 -25.84 -1.94 -7.14
N PHE A 47 -25.83 -0.63 -7.36
CA PHE A 47 -24.64 0.19 -7.25
C PHE A 47 -24.05 0.13 -5.82
N PHE A 48 -24.85 0.33 -4.79
CA PHE A 48 -24.35 0.30 -3.41
C PHE A 48 -23.93 -1.08 -2.94
N ILE A 49 -24.56 -2.16 -3.42
CA ILE A 49 -24.11 -3.53 -3.19
C ILE A 49 -22.70 -3.73 -3.77
N VAL A 50 -22.51 -3.38 -5.05
CA VAL A 50 -21.23 -3.51 -5.74
C VAL A 50 -20.17 -2.63 -5.08
N LEU A 51 -20.53 -1.40 -4.67
CA LEU A 51 -19.63 -0.50 -3.95
C LEU A 51 -19.20 -1.11 -2.61
N THR A 52 -20.11 -1.71 -1.85
CA THR A 52 -19.80 -2.36 -0.57
C THR A 52 -18.84 -3.54 -0.77
N LEU A 53 -19.10 -4.38 -1.76
CA LEU A 53 -18.21 -5.49 -2.11
C LEU A 53 -16.83 -4.99 -2.54
N PHE A 54 -16.77 -3.92 -3.32
CA PHE A 54 -15.51 -3.29 -3.72
C PHE A 54 -14.76 -2.72 -2.51
N MET A 55 -15.42 -2.04 -1.57
CA MET A 55 -14.79 -1.53 -0.35
C MET A 55 -14.24 -2.68 0.51
N ALA A 56 -14.98 -3.75 0.69
CA ALA A 56 -14.51 -4.93 1.41
C ALA A 56 -13.29 -5.58 0.70
N PHE A 57 -13.34 -5.70 -0.63
CA PHE A 57 -12.22 -6.20 -1.41
C PHE A 57 -10.99 -5.28 -1.32
N PHE A 58 -11.17 -3.96 -1.45
CA PHE A 58 -10.09 -2.98 -1.43
C PHE A 58 -9.36 -2.96 -0.07
N PHE A 59 -10.11 -2.97 1.03
CA PHE A 59 -9.55 -2.91 2.39
C PHE A 59 -9.18 -4.28 2.97
N ARG A 60 -9.12 -5.34 2.15
CA ARG A 60 -8.71 -6.66 2.61
C ARG A 60 -7.28 -6.66 3.15
N ASP A 61 -7.05 -7.39 4.23
CA ASP A 61 -5.74 -7.54 4.88
C ASP A 61 -5.38 -9.02 5.01
N PRO A 62 -4.86 -9.66 3.96
CA PRO A 62 -4.51 -11.07 3.99
C PRO A 62 -3.31 -11.34 4.90
N SER A 63 -3.32 -12.51 5.55
CA SER A 63 -2.14 -13.02 6.22
C SER A 63 -1.04 -13.30 5.19
N ARG A 64 0.23 -13.08 5.58
CA ARG A 64 1.39 -13.25 4.70
C ARG A 64 2.37 -14.23 5.32
N LYS A 65 2.99 -15.03 4.47
CA LYS A 65 4.09 -15.91 4.86
C LYS A 65 5.40 -15.17 4.59
N VAL A 66 5.96 -14.57 5.64
CA VAL A 66 7.22 -13.85 5.54
C VAL A 66 8.36 -14.86 5.36
N PRO A 67 9.22 -14.70 4.33
CA PRO A 67 10.36 -15.59 4.14
C PRO A 67 11.32 -15.57 5.34
N ALA A 68 11.76 -16.73 5.75
CA ALA A 68 12.81 -16.87 6.75
C ALA A 68 14.19 -16.68 6.10
N GLY A 69 15.17 -16.20 6.86
CA GLY A 69 16.55 -15.98 6.43
C GLY A 69 17.06 -14.60 6.86
N GLU A 70 18.36 -14.48 7.06
CA GLU A 70 19.02 -13.22 7.40
C GLU A 70 19.31 -12.41 6.13
N GLY A 71 19.32 -11.08 6.27
CA GLY A 71 19.71 -10.18 5.19
C GLY A 71 18.72 -10.07 4.03
N LEU A 72 17.50 -10.62 4.16
CA LEU A 72 16.49 -10.54 3.11
C LEU A 72 15.69 -9.25 3.22
N PHE A 73 15.44 -8.62 2.07
CA PHE A 73 14.50 -7.51 1.93
C PHE A 73 13.24 -8.00 1.22
N VAL A 74 12.08 -7.86 1.87
CA VAL A 74 10.80 -8.22 1.27
C VAL A 74 10.09 -7.02 0.67
N SER A 75 9.21 -7.24 -0.30
CA SER A 75 8.41 -6.18 -0.89
C SER A 75 7.58 -5.46 0.16
N PRO A 76 7.64 -4.12 0.22
CA PRO A 76 6.81 -3.34 1.14
C PRO A 76 5.37 -3.15 0.64
N ALA A 77 5.05 -3.52 -0.61
CA ALA A 77 3.74 -3.34 -1.22
C ALA A 77 3.39 -4.50 -2.16
N ASP A 78 2.07 -4.72 -2.37
CA ASP A 78 1.57 -5.50 -3.50
C ASP A 78 1.58 -4.61 -4.75
N GLY A 79 2.02 -5.13 -5.88
CA GLY A 79 1.97 -4.35 -7.12
C GLY A 79 2.91 -4.85 -8.20
N LYS A 80 3.22 -3.96 -9.12
CA LYS A 80 4.13 -4.20 -10.25
C LYS A 80 5.38 -3.34 -10.10
N VAL A 81 6.55 -3.93 -10.23
CA VAL A 81 7.83 -3.20 -10.27
C VAL A 81 7.89 -2.35 -11.54
N ILE A 82 7.99 -1.03 -11.39
CA ILE A 82 8.00 -0.08 -12.51
C ILE A 82 9.33 0.62 -12.69
N LEU A 83 10.23 0.53 -11.70
CA LEU A 83 11.55 1.15 -11.77
C LEU A 83 12.54 0.34 -10.92
N ILE A 84 13.75 0.15 -11.43
CA ILE A 84 14.91 -0.33 -10.68
C ILE A 84 16.10 0.50 -11.18
N LYS A 85 16.79 1.22 -10.28
CA LYS A 85 17.96 2.01 -10.63
C LYS A 85 18.89 2.24 -9.43
N ASP A 86 20.15 2.50 -9.70
CA ASP A 86 21.10 3.02 -8.72
C ASP A 86 20.94 4.53 -8.60
N VAL A 87 20.90 5.04 -7.36
CA VAL A 87 20.72 6.46 -7.06
C VAL A 87 21.59 6.90 -5.90
N HIS A 88 21.91 8.20 -5.84
CA HIS A 88 22.40 8.84 -4.63
C HIS A 88 21.22 9.50 -3.93
N GLU A 89 20.77 8.92 -2.79
CA GLU A 89 19.67 9.50 -2.00
C GLU A 89 20.24 10.62 -1.10
N GLN A 90 19.87 11.88 -1.41
CA GLN A 90 20.52 13.07 -0.86
C GLN A 90 19.91 13.55 0.47
N ASP A 91 18.62 13.30 0.68
CA ASP A 91 17.85 13.97 1.74
C ASP A 91 17.92 13.23 3.08
N TYR A 92 17.78 11.92 3.07
CA TYR A 92 17.56 11.11 4.27
C TYR A 92 18.65 10.06 4.50
N LEU A 93 19.02 9.28 3.47
CA LEU A 93 20.09 8.30 3.59
C LEU A 93 21.46 8.94 3.42
N LYS A 94 21.57 9.97 2.58
CA LYS A 94 22.80 10.68 2.21
C LYS A 94 23.88 9.70 1.73
N SER A 95 23.47 8.73 0.97
CA SER A 95 24.31 7.65 0.45
C SER A 95 23.76 7.08 -0.85
N ASP A 96 24.62 6.33 -1.56
CA ASP A 96 24.19 5.55 -2.70
C ASP A 96 23.24 4.44 -2.26
N ALA A 97 22.23 4.17 -3.05
CA ALA A 97 21.19 3.19 -2.78
C ALA A 97 20.66 2.58 -4.09
N LYS A 98 19.96 1.45 -3.97
CA LYS A 98 19.19 0.84 -5.06
C LYS A 98 17.71 1.16 -4.86
N GLU A 99 17.17 1.99 -5.76
CA GLU A 99 15.75 2.35 -5.76
C GLU A 99 14.95 1.30 -6.53
N ILE A 100 13.92 0.78 -5.89
CA ILE A 100 12.90 -0.08 -6.49
C ILE A 100 11.55 0.59 -6.28
N SER A 101 10.81 0.87 -7.36
CA SER A 101 9.49 1.47 -7.29
C SER A 101 8.41 0.46 -7.66
N ILE A 102 7.36 0.40 -6.86
CA ILE A 102 6.26 -0.54 -6.98
C ILE A 102 4.96 0.24 -7.17
N PHE A 103 4.32 0.06 -8.32
CA PHE A 103 3.01 0.63 -8.61
C PHE A 103 1.91 -0.28 -8.07
N MET A 104 1.03 0.28 -7.27
CA MET A 104 -0.11 -0.40 -6.66
C MET A 104 -1.39 -0.02 -7.42
N SER A 105 -1.93 -0.98 -8.18
CA SER A 105 -3.23 -0.84 -8.85
C SER A 105 -4.36 -0.83 -7.81
N PRO A 106 -5.52 -0.18 -8.06
CA PRO A 106 -6.69 -0.25 -7.15
C PRO A 106 -7.16 -1.67 -6.81
N LEU A 107 -6.77 -2.67 -7.57
CA LEU A 107 -7.11 -4.08 -7.34
C LEU A 107 -6.10 -4.80 -6.45
N ASP A 108 -4.93 -4.21 -6.19
CA ASP A 108 -3.91 -4.78 -5.32
C ASP A 108 -4.24 -4.59 -3.83
N VAL A 109 -3.54 -5.27 -2.93
CA VAL A 109 -3.65 -5.03 -1.48
C VAL A 109 -2.88 -3.76 -1.12
N HIS A 110 -3.52 -2.84 -0.43
CA HIS A 110 -2.95 -1.53 -0.14
C HIS A 110 -2.26 -1.41 1.23
N ILE A 111 -2.11 -2.52 1.95
CA ILE A 111 -1.36 -2.58 3.22
C ILE A 111 0.14 -2.56 2.92
N ASN A 112 0.84 -1.63 3.55
CA ASN A 112 2.29 -1.56 3.45
C ASN A 112 2.96 -2.29 4.61
N ARG A 113 4.06 -2.98 4.30
CA ARG A 113 4.80 -3.83 5.24
C ARG A 113 6.28 -3.47 5.27
N ALA A 114 6.91 -3.61 6.44
CA ALA A 114 8.33 -3.34 6.62
C ALA A 114 9.16 -4.26 5.72
N PRO A 115 10.07 -3.71 4.89
CA PRO A 115 10.90 -4.50 3.99
C PRO A 115 11.98 -5.31 4.73
N CYS A 116 12.38 -4.86 5.90
CA CYS A 116 13.37 -5.51 6.78
C CYS A 116 12.98 -5.32 8.24
N GLU A 117 13.61 -6.06 9.12
CA GLU A 117 13.59 -5.83 10.56
C GLU A 117 14.50 -4.64 10.91
N GLY A 118 14.11 -3.88 11.94
CA GLY A 118 14.92 -2.77 12.45
C GLY A 118 14.11 -1.72 13.20
N LYS A 119 14.82 -0.71 13.67
CA LYS A 119 14.26 0.43 14.40
C LYS A 119 13.92 1.55 13.43
N VAL A 120 12.75 2.13 13.56
CA VAL A 120 12.35 3.32 12.80
C VAL A 120 13.14 4.53 13.31
N SER A 121 14.02 5.07 12.48
CA SER A 121 14.89 6.19 12.86
C SER A 121 14.34 7.54 12.40
N LEU A 122 13.50 7.55 11.35
CA LEU A 122 12.91 8.76 10.80
C LEU A 122 11.53 8.49 10.21
N ILE A 123 10.61 9.40 10.43
CA ILE A 123 9.35 9.51 9.69
C ILE A 123 9.15 10.97 9.31
N LYS A 124 8.89 11.24 8.03
CA LYS A 124 8.59 12.60 7.55
C LYS A 124 7.43 12.58 6.59
N HIS A 125 6.41 13.35 6.90
CA HIS A 125 5.29 13.63 6.00
C HIS A 125 5.56 14.92 5.23
N THR A 126 5.46 14.85 3.91
CA THR A 126 5.62 16.01 3.04
C THR A 126 4.31 16.21 2.28
N PRO A 127 3.59 17.32 2.53
CA PRO A 127 2.43 17.70 1.72
C PRO A 127 2.86 17.92 0.27
N GLY A 128 1.99 17.57 -0.67
CA GLY A 128 2.31 17.70 -2.09
C GLY A 128 1.10 17.74 -3.00
N LYS A 129 1.35 17.63 -4.30
CA LYS A 129 0.33 17.53 -5.35
C LYS A 129 -0.19 16.09 -5.44
N PHE A 130 -1.20 15.87 -6.27
CA PHE A 130 -1.77 14.55 -6.54
C PHE A 130 -1.68 14.23 -8.03
N LEU A 131 -0.44 14.00 -8.52
CA LEU A 131 -0.20 13.55 -9.88
C LEU A 131 -0.41 12.04 -9.99
N ALA A 132 -0.57 11.53 -11.21
CA ALA A 132 -0.68 10.09 -11.43
C ALA A 132 0.60 9.37 -10.95
N ALA A 133 0.44 8.38 -10.08
CA ALA A 133 1.56 7.76 -9.34
C ALA A 133 2.57 7.00 -10.22
N TYR A 134 2.20 6.63 -11.45
CA TYR A 134 3.11 5.98 -12.42
C TYR A 134 4.09 6.94 -13.11
N ARG A 135 3.94 8.27 -12.92
CA ARG A 135 4.85 9.27 -13.50
C ARG A 135 6.13 9.37 -12.67
N ASP A 136 7.27 9.53 -13.32
CA ASP A 136 8.58 9.62 -12.64
C ASP A 136 8.67 10.80 -11.68
N ASP A 137 8.05 11.94 -12.03
CA ASP A 137 8.04 13.16 -11.22
C ASP A 137 7.06 13.11 -10.03
N SER A 138 6.18 12.12 -9.96
CA SER A 138 5.19 11.98 -8.88
C SER A 138 5.83 11.73 -7.51
N SER A 139 6.93 10.99 -7.46
CA SER A 139 7.63 10.66 -6.21
C SER A 139 8.12 11.90 -5.44
N MET A 140 8.49 12.97 -6.17
CA MET A 140 9.00 14.22 -5.58
C MET A 140 7.92 15.28 -5.39
N LYS A 141 6.84 15.27 -6.20
CA LYS A 141 5.83 16.33 -6.22
C LYS A 141 4.56 15.99 -5.46
N ASN A 142 4.26 14.71 -5.28
CA ASN A 142 3.05 14.26 -4.59
C ASN A 142 3.23 14.25 -3.07
N GLU A 143 2.07 14.30 -2.38
CA GLU A 143 2.05 13.98 -0.95
C GLU A 143 2.73 12.64 -0.71
N ASN A 144 3.71 12.63 0.20
CA ASN A 144 4.46 11.42 0.50
C ASN A 144 4.80 11.32 2.01
N ILE A 145 4.97 10.08 2.44
CA ILE A 145 5.52 9.77 3.77
C ILE A 145 6.79 8.95 3.55
N VAL A 146 7.88 9.48 4.06
CA VAL A 146 9.18 8.79 4.12
C VAL A 146 9.35 8.18 5.50
N MET A 147 9.81 6.94 5.53
CA MET A 147 10.23 6.24 6.74
C MET A 147 11.60 5.60 6.50
N VAL A 148 12.51 5.75 7.46
CA VAL A 148 13.81 5.08 7.45
C VAL A 148 13.83 4.04 8.56
N ILE A 149 14.22 2.81 8.19
CA ILE A 149 14.41 1.67 9.11
C ILE A 149 15.90 1.38 9.17
N GLU A 150 16.45 1.31 10.38
CA GLU A 150 17.84 0.97 10.63
C GLU A 150 17.92 -0.38 11.35
N GLY A 151 18.63 -1.33 10.76
CA GLY A 151 18.79 -2.68 11.30
C GLY A 151 20.13 -3.30 10.92
N GLY A 152 20.30 -4.60 11.21
CA GLY A 152 21.54 -5.33 10.90
C GLY A 152 21.89 -5.39 9.41
N SER A 153 20.89 -5.25 8.53
CA SER A 153 21.06 -5.19 7.07
C SER A 153 21.33 -3.77 6.54
N GLY A 154 21.58 -2.79 7.42
CA GLY A 154 21.82 -1.40 7.05
C GLY A 154 20.58 -0.52 7.17
N LYS A 155 20.63 0.65 6.50
CA LYS A 155 19.52 1.61 6.45
C LYS A 155 18.68 1.37 5.20
N VAL A 156 17.38 1.24 5.39
CA VAL A 156 16.40 1.09 4.30
C VAL A 156 15.41 2.26 4.40
N LEU A 157 15.18 2.95 3.28
CA LEU A 157 14.17 3.98 3.20
C LEU A 157 12.98 3.46 2.41
N VAL A 158 11.78 3.71 2.91
CA VAL A 158 10.53 3.52 2.17
C VAL A 158 9.83 4.86 2.02
N ARG A 159 9.30 5.13 0.83
CA ARG A 159 8.55 6.34 0.50
C ARG A 159 7.18 5.95 -0.02
N GLN A 160 6.13 6.21 0.76
CA GLN A 160 4.74 6.09 0.33
C GLN A 160 4.39 7.32 -0.51
N VAL A 161 3.99 7.15 -1.75
CA VAL A 161 3.62 8.24 -2.67
C VAL A 161 2.14 8.15 -2.98
N ALA A 162 1.37 9.14 -2.55
CA ALA A 162 -0.07 9.22 -2.82
C ALA A 162 -0.30 9.54 -4.30
N GLY A 163 -1.16 8.76 -4.97
CA GLY A 163 -1.58 9.01 -6.34
C GLY A 163 -2.74 10.00 -6.44
N PHE A 164 -3.22 10.26 -7.67
CA PHE A 164 -4.28 11.22 -8.00
C PHE A 164 -5.59 10.96 -7.23
N VAL A 165 -5.97 9.69 -7.04
CA VAL A 165 -7.20 9.28 -6.33
C VAL A 165 -6.93 9.07 -4.84
N ALA A 166 -5.70 8.73 -4.48
CA ALA A 166 -5.29 8.29 -3.14
C ALA A 166 -5.52 9.34 -2.05
N ARG A 167 -5.16 10.56 -2.30
CA ARG A 167 -5.25 11.73 -1.39
C ARG A 167 -4.78 11.50 0.06
N ARG A 168 -4.32 10.28 0.44
CA ARG A 168 -3.83 10.01 1.80
C ARG A 168 -2.97 8.74 1.89
N ALA A 169 -1.73 8.93 2.29
CA ALA A 169 -0.88 7.89 2.85
C ALA A 169 -1.09 7.85 4.38
N VAL A 170 -1.04 6.66 4.96
CA VAL A 170 -1.16 6.44 6.41
C VAL A 170 0.05 5.67 6.88
N CYS A 171 0.78 6.22 7.82
CA CYS A 171 1.83 5.55 8.59
C CYS A 171 1.33 5.42 10.04
N ARG A 172 1.39 4.21 10.61
CA ARG A 172 0.84 3.89 11.94
C ARG A 172 1.91 3.66 13.00
N VAL A 173 3.16 3.77 12.62
CA VAL A 173 4.31 3.60 13.50
C VAL A 173 4.95 4.95 13.79
N SER A 174 5.72 4.99 14.84
CA SER A 174 6.41 6.17 15.32
C SER A 174 7.92 5.99 15.26
N VAL A 175 8.66 7.09 15.27
CA VAL A 175 10.12 7.06 15.43
C VAL A 175 10.45 6.40 16.77
N GLY A 176 11.34 5.41 16.72
CA GLY A 176 11.73 4.61 17.88
C GLY A 176 11.11 3.21 17.91
N ASP A 177 10.01 2.99 17.19
CA ASP A 177 9.40 1.66 17.09
C ASP A 177 10.35 0.65 16.44
N VAL A 178 10.28 -0.60 16.88
CA VAL A 178 11.04 -1.72 16.29
C VAL A 178 10.08 -2.57 15.49
N LEU A 179 10.37 -2.72 14.21
CA LEU A 179 9.56 -3.50 13.27
C LEU A 179 10.21 -4.83 12.96
N ALA A 180 9.40 -5.88 12.90
CA ALA A 180 9.79 -7.13 12.28
C ALA A 180 9.66 -7.03 10.76
N ARG A 181 10.45 -7.79 10.00
CA ARG A 181 10.30 -7.93 8.56
C ARG A 181 8.90 -8.42 8.20
N GLY A 182 8.26 -7.76 7.23
CA GLY A 182 6.88 -8.07 6.82
C GLY A 182 5.79 -7.56 7.75
N GLU A 183 6.13 -6.87 8.84
CA GLU A 183 5.18 -6.25 9.75
C GLU A 183 4.43 -5.09 9.08
N ARG A 184 3.14 -4.92 9.42
CA ARG A 184 2.31 -3.83 8.88
C ARG A 184 2.71 -2.50 9.50
N TYR A 185 3.02 -1.49 8.67
CA TYR A 185 3.32 -0.15 9.17
C TYR A 185 2.37 0.93 8.65
N GLY A 186 1.61 0.64 7.59
CA GLY A 186 0.72 1.65 7.02
C GLY A 186 -0.10 1.15 5.85
N MET A 187 -0.70 2.09 5.14
CA MET A 187 -1.38 1.86 3.86
C MET A 187 -1.42 3.13 3.02
N ILE A 188 -1.64 2.98 1.71
CA ILE A 188 -1.92 4.10 0.81
C ILE A 188 -3.27 3.83 0.15
N LYS A 189 -4.20 4.81 0.19
CA LYS A 189 -5.57 4.60 -0.31
C LYS A 189 -5.66 4.94 -1.80
N PHE A 190 -6.18 4.02 -2.64
CA PHE A 190 -6.56 4.19 -4.06
C PHE A 190 -5.44 4.63 -5.03
N GLY A 191 -4.80 3.66 -5.68
CA GLY A 191 -3.82 3.87 -6.75
C GLY A 191 -2.61 4.69 -6.32
N SER A 192 -1.49 4.03 -6.10
CA SER A 192 -0.34 4.63 -5.43
C SER A 192 0.97 4.03 -5.92
N ARG A 193 2.05 4.60 -5.46
CA ARG A 193 3.40 4.08 -5.67
C ARG A 193 4.11 3.99 -4.33
N LEU A 194 4.93 2.97 -4.17
CA LEU A 194 5.82 2.84 -3.05
C LEU A 194 7.25 2.66 -3.57
N ASP A 195 8.13 3.55 -3.15
CA ASP A 195 9.55 3.46 -3.47
C ASP A 195 10.29 2.89 -2.26
N VAL A 196 11.18 1.92 -2.49
CA VAL A 196 12.07 1.38 -1.49
C VAL A 196 13.51 1.56 -1.94
N TYR A 197 14.34 2.05 -1.03
CA TYR A 197 15.76 2.28 -1.24
C TYR A 197 16.54 1.31 -0.37
N LEU A 198 17.17 0.35 -1.01
CA LEU A 198 18.01 -0.65 -0.37
C LEU A 198 19.46 -0.17 -0.29
N PRO A 199 20.30 -0.70 0.62
CA PRO A 199 21.74 -0.41 0.63
C PRO A 199 22.38 -0.65 -0.73
N LYS A 200 23.40 0.12 -1.08
CA LYS A 200 24.10 0.07 -2.38
C LYS A 200 24.59 -1.34 -2.74
N ASP A 201 25.09 -2.07 -1.77
CA ASP A 201 25.65 -3.40 -1.91
C ASP A 201 24.57 -4.52 -1.89
N ALA A 202 23.30 -4.19 -1.73
CA ALA A 202 22.24 -5.18 -1.83
C ALA A 202 22.11 -5.74 -3.26
N VAL A 203 21.90 -7.04 -3.37
CA VAL A 203 21.59 -7.70 -4.65
C VAL A 203 20.09 -7.67 -4.86
N VAL A 204 19.64 -6.99 -5.91
CA VAL A 204 18.21 -6.96 -6.28
C VAL A 204 17.83 -8.28 -6.95
N THR A 205 16.76 -8.92 -6.48
CA THR A 205 16.31 -10.24 -6.92
C THR A 205 15.09 -10.21 -7.85
N VAL A 206 14.43 -9.06 -7.98
CA VAL A 206 13.26 -8.86 -8.85
C VAL A 206 13.62 -8.16 -10.15
N LYS A 207 12.72 -8.24 -11.14
CA LYS A 207 12.90 -7.64 -12.46
C LYS A 207 11.85 -6.56 -12.72
N LEU A 208 12.15 -5.64 -13.62
CA LEU A 208 11.20 -4.65 -14.12
C LEU A 208 9.98 -5.34 -14.74
N GLY A 209 8.80 -4.90 -14.34
CA GLY A 209 7.52 -5.48 -14.78
C GLY A 209 7.02 -6.67 -13.95
N GLU A 210 7.81 -7.19 -13.03
CA GLU A 210 7.44 -8.31 -12.16
C GLU A 210 6.35 -7.89 -11.15
N ARG A 211 5.45 -8.82 -10.83
CA ARG A 211 4.44 -8.63 -9.78
C ARG A 211 4.96 -9.15 -8.45
N VAL A 212 4.86 -8.31 -7.44
CA VAL A 212 5.35 -8.59 -6.09
C VAL A 212 4.21 -8.53 -5.06
N LYS A 213 4.40 -9.24 -3.94
CA LYS A 213 3.46 -9.27 -2.81
C LYS A 213 4.14 -8.77 -1.54
N ALA A 214 3.51 -7.82 -0.86
CA ALA A 214 3.99 -7.24 0.40
C ALA A 214 4.26 -8.30 1.46
N GLY A 215 5.47 -8.30 2.02
CA GLY A 215 5.89 -9.23 3.08
C GLY A 215 6.16 -10.66 2.62
N GLU A 216 5.99 -11.00 1.32
CA GLU A 216 6.23 -12.36 0.81
C GLU A 216 7.33 -12.39 -0.25
N THR A 217 7.28 -11.50 -1.25
CA THR A 217 8.27 -11.51 -2.33
C THR A 217 9.59 -10.92 -1.84
N VAL A 218 10.68 -11.66 -1.93
CA VAL A 218 12.03 -11.14 -1.71
C VAL A 218 12.39 -10.24 -2.88
N ILE A 219 12.72 -8.98 -2.61
CA ILE A 219 13.10 -7.98 -3.62
C ILE A 219 14.60 -7.70 -3.64
N GLY A 220 15.31 -8.18 -2.64
CA GLY A 220 16.76 -8.06 -2.55
C GLY A 220 17.31 -8.77 -1.32
N GLU A 221 18.62 -8.92 -1.30
CA GLU A 221 19.37 -9.53 -0.21
C GLU A 221 20.70 -8.82 0.01
N THR A 222 21.18 -8.82 1.25
CA THR A 222 22.54 -8.33 1.55
C THR A 222 23.59 -9.30 1.04
N VAL A 223 24.68 -8.77 0.49
CA VAL A 223 25.86 -9.60 0.21
C VAL A 223 26.42 -10.09 1.54
N LYS A 224 26.49 -11.40 1.75
CA LYS A 224 27.22 -11.97 2.89
C LYS A 224 28.68 -11.57 2.73
N ARG A 225 29.19 -10.72 3.62
CA ARG A 225 30.63 -10.57 3.77
C ARG A 225 31.10 -11.87 4.45
N GLU A 226 31.82 -12.70 3.70
CA GLU A 226 32.61 -13.77 4.31
C GLU A 226 33.61 -13.09 5.25
N SER A 227 33.44 -13.37 6.54
CA SER A 227 34.29 -12.92 7.64
C SER A 227 35.52 -13.81 7.74
#